data_400738e2e9a5213d04752d7595f254d6
#
_entry.id   400738e2e9a5213d04752d7595f254d6
#
_cell.length_a   1.000
_cell.length_b   1.000
_cell.length_c   1.000
_cell.angle_alpha   90.00
_cell.angle_beta   90.00
_cell.angle_gamma   90.00
#
_symmetry.space_group_name_H-M   'P 1'
#
loop_
_entity.id
_entity.type
_entity.pdbx_description
1 polymer ?
#
loop_
_entity_poly.entity_id
_entity_poly.type
_entity_poly.pdbx_seq_one_letter_code
_entity_poly.pdbx_strand_id
1 'polypeptide(L)'
;KKAKPLIKKVVTVLRSVYRAYLDLARRSSDMQRSYERAWSKVNSLTDRVEELWNENRALKERLGDFNRVERALGRGTVESIVQKEKSLEEVQRIQEQRQKRKIDRGER
;
A
#
# COMPACT_ATOMS: atom_id res chain seq x y z
N LYS A 1 -8.73 22.82 -64.58
CA LYS A 1 -8.52 23.95 -63.67
C LYS A 1 -9.46 23.96 -62.43
N LYS A 2 -10.71 23.49 -62.58
CA LYS A 2 -11.64 23.39 -61.45
C LYS A 2 -11.38 22.15 -60.56
N ALA A 3 -10.69 21.13 -61.07
CA ALA A 3 -10.41 19.88 -60.32
C ALA A 3 -9.34 20.07 -59.22
N LYS A 4 -8.33 20.94 -59.44
CA LYS A 4 -7.27 21.19 -58.46
C LYS A 4 -7.76 21.75 -57.13
N PRO A 5 -8.64 22.79 -57.08
CA PRO A 5 -9.19 23.27 -55.79
C PRO A 5 -10.05 22.24 -55.08
N LEU A 6 -10.81 21.43 -55.82
CA LEU A 6 -11.63 20.35 -55.25
C LEU A 6 -10.76 19.25 -54.63
N ILE A 7 -9.69 18.85 -55.35
CA ILE A 7 -8.74 17.85 -54.82
C ILE A 7 -8.05 18.36 -53.56
N LYS A 8 -7.64 19.63 -53.52
CA LYS A 8 -7.06 20.24 -52.31
C LYS A 8 -8.03 20.24 -51.14
N LYS A 9 -9.30 20.57 -51.38
CA LYS A 9 -10.34 20.51 -50.30
C LYS A 9 -10.55 19.12 -49.79
N VAL A 10 -10.62 18.12 -50.66
CA VAL A 10 -10.79 16.71 -50.30
C VAL A 10 -9.58 16.24 -49.46
N VAL A 11 -8.37 16.56 -49.92
CA VAL A 11 -7.15 16.19 -49.20
C VAL A 11 -7.11 16.84 -47.80
N THR A 12 -7.50 18.11 -47.71
CA THR A 12 -7.56 18.85 -46.45
C THR A 12 -8.55 18.18 -45.46
N VAL A 13 -9.75 17.84 -45.96
CA VAL A 13 -10.77 17.15 -45.18
C VAL A 13 -10.28 15.77 -44.71
N LEU A 14 -9.67 14.99 -45.60
CA LEU A 14 -9.10 13.69 -45.28
C LEU A 14 -8.01 13.78 -44.22
N ARG A 15 -7.14 14.78 -44.30
CA ARG A 15 -6.12 15.02 -43.28
C ARG A 15 -6.74 15.37 -41.92
N SER A 16 -7.76 16.22 -41.90
CA SER A 16 -8.48 16.58 -40.69
C SER A 16 -9.13 15.38 -40.04
N VAL A 17 -9.83 14.56 -40.85
CA VAL A 17 -10.47 13.32 -40.36
C VAL A 17 -9.43 12.34 -39.85
N TYR A 18 -8.32 12.18 -40.56
CA TYR A 18 -7.24 11.28 -40.10
C TYR A 18 -6.63 11.74 -38.82
N ARG A 19 -6.36 13.03 -38.65
CA ARG A 19 -5.86 13.58 -37.38
C ARG A 19 -6.84 13.37 -36.22
N ALA A 20 -8.13 13.61 -36.46
CA ALA A 20 -9.18 13.38 -35.47
C ALA A 20 -9.24 11.90 -35.06
N TYR A 21 -9.11 11.01 -36.03
CA TYR A 21 -9.05 9.56 -35.77
C TYR A 21 -7.84 9.20 -34.92
N LEU A 22 -6.64 9.71 -35.23
CA LEU A 22 -5.44 9.45 -34.47
C LEU A 22 -5.56 9.98 -33.03
N ASP A 23 -6.12 11.17 -32.85
CA ASP A 23 -6.35 11.76 -31.55
C ASP A 23 -7.32 10.91 -30.72
N LEU A 24 -8.40 10.44 -31.33
CA LEU A 24 -9.38 9.58 -30.69
C LEU A 24 -8.76 8.25 -30.28
N ALA A 25 -7.98 7.64 -31.17
CA ALA A 25 -7.28 6.39 -30.89
C ALA A 25 -6.30 6.54 -29.71
N ARG A 26 -5.59 7.66 -29.67
CA ARG A 26 -4.65 7.98 -28.59
C ARG A 26 -5.38 8.16 -27.25
N ARG A 27 -6.47 8.93 -27.25
CA ARG A 27 -7.31 9.13 -26.04
C ARG A 27 -7.89 7.83 -25.54
N SER A 28 -8.36 6.97 -26.45
CA SER A 28 -8.90 5.65 -26.10
C SER A 28 -7.83 4.77 -25.45
N SER A 29 -6.62 4.76 -26.02
CA SER A 29 -5.48 4.03 -25.48
C SER A 29 -5.08 4.52 -24.09
N ASP A 30 -5.02 5.84 -23.90
CA ASP A 30 -4.69 6.46 -22.62
C ASP A 30 -5.75 6.16 -21.56
N MET A 31 -7.03 6.20 -21.94
CA MET A 31 -8.14 5.83 -21.06
C MET A 31 -8.06 4.38 -20.64
N GLN A 32 -7.73 3.48 -21.55
CA GLN A 32 -7.57 2.06 -21.27
C GLN A 32 -6.43 1.82 -20.26
N ARG A 33 -5.29 2.49 -20.45
CA ARG A 33 -4.17 2.42 -19.50
C ARG A 33 -4.54 2.93 -18.13
N SER A 34 -5.26 4.05 -18.04
CA SER A 34 -5.77 4.59 -16.79
C SER A 34 -6.71 3.61 -16.10
N TYR A 35 -7.58 2.98 -16.86
CA TYR A 35 -8.53 1.97 -16.37
C TYR A 35 -7.78 0.75 -15.80
N GLU A 36 -6.78 0.27 -16.53
CA GLU A 36 -5.96 -0.87 -16.08
C GLU A 36 -5.18 -0.55 -14.79
N ARG A 37 -4.65 0.67 -14.69
CA ARG A 37 -3.97 1.12 -13.46
C ARG A 37 -4.94 1.19 -12.28
N ALA A 38 -6.15 1.70 -12.51
CA ALA A 38 -7.20 1.77 -11.50
C ALA A 38 -7.59 0.37 -11.03
N TRP A 39 -7.77 -0.59 -11.95
CA TRP A 39 -8.06 -1.98 -11.63
C TRP A 39 -6.96 -2.62 -10.79
N SER A 40 -5.71 -2.42 -11.18
CA SER A 40 -4.55 -2.89 -10.43
C SER A 40 -4.55 -2.39 -8.98
N LYS A 41 -4.84 -1.09 -8.80
CA LYS A 41 -4.96 -0.50 -7.47
C LYS A 41 -6.12 -1.08 -6.67
N VAL A 42 -7.27 -1.25 -7.31
CA VAL A 42 -8.45 -1.84 -6.66
C VAL A 42 -8.14 -3.26 -6.18
N ASN A 43 -7.52 -4.08 -7.02
CA ASN A 43 -7.14 -5.44 -6.65
C ASN A 43 -6.14 -5.46 -5.50
N SER A 44 -5.14 -4.60 -5.55
CA SER A 44 -4.13 -4.48 -4.50
C SER A 44 -4.75 -4.04 -3.16
N LEU A 45 -5.66 -3.06 -3.20
CA LEU A 45 -6.39 -2.59 -2.02
C LEU A 45 -7.33 -3.65 -1.47
N THR A 46 -7.98 -4.42 -2.33
CA THR A 46 -8.85 -5.53 -1.92
C THR A 46 -8.07 -6.59 -1.17
N ASP A 47 -6.90 -6.98 -1.70
CA ASP A 47 -6.00 -7.92 -1.02
C ASP A 47 -5.54 -7.39 0.34
N ARG A 48 -5.20 -6.11 0.40
CA ARG A 48 -4.78 -5.47 1.65
C ARG A 48 -5.91 -5.43 2.67
N VAL A 49 -7.13 -5.13 2.25
CA VAL A 49 -8.31 -5.15 3.11
C VAL A 49 -8.54 -6.56 3.68
N GLU A 50 -8.39 -7.59 2.85
CA GLU A 50 -8.54 -8.97 3.28
C GLU A 50 -7.46 -9.35 4.31
N GLU A 51 -6.21 -8.98 4.08
CA GLU A 51 -5.12 -9.17 5.05
C GLU A 51 -5.43 -8.49 6.38
N LEU A 52 -5.88 -7.22 6.33
CA LEU A 52 -6.23 -6.46 7.53
C LEU A 52 -7.41 -7.07 8.27
N TRP A 53 -8.38 -7.62 7.56
CA TRP A 53 -9.52 -8.32 8.15
C TRP A 53 -9.06 -9.54 8.94
N ASN A 54 -8.15 -10.33 8.35
CA ASN A 54 -7.61 -11.52 8.99
C ASN A 54 -6.75 -11.15 10.20
N GLU A 55 -5.92 -10.12 10.09
CA GLU A 55 -5.12 -9.60 11.21
C GLU A 55 -6.02 -9.10 12.34
N ASN A 56 -7.08 -8.35 12.02
CA ASN A 56 -8.04 -7.87 13.01
C ASN A 56 -8.74 -9.01 13.74
N ARG A 57 -9.12 -10.06 13.02
CA ARG A 57 -9.75 -11.23 13.60
C ARG A 57 -8.79 -11.90 14.59
N ALA A 58 -7.54 -12.12 14.19
CA ALA A 58 -6.52 -12.70 15.05
C ALA A 58 -6.26 -11.85 16.29
N LEU A 59 -6.17 -10.52 16.12
CA LEU A 59 -5.98 -9.59 17.23
C LEU A 59 -7.16 -9.59 18.20
N LYS A 60 -8.39 -9.69 17.69
CA LYS A 60 -9.59 -9.79 18.53
C LYS A 60 -9.60 -11.06 19.37
N GLU A 61 -9.18 -12.19 18.79
CA GLU A 61 -9.04 -13.45 19.51
C GLU A 61 -8.00 -13.35 20.62
N ARG A 62 -6.84 -12.76 20.32
CA ARG A 62 -5.78 -12.53 21.30
C ARG A 62 -6.23 -11.58 22.42
N LEU A 63 -6.97 -10.53 22.06
CA LEU A 63 -7.54 -9.60 23.02
C LEU A 63 -8.55 -10.31 23.93
N GLY A 64 -9.37 -11.19 23.37
CA GLY A 64 -10.30 -12.01 24.15
C GLY A 64 -9.58 -12.90 25.15
N ASP A 65 -8.49 -13.54 24.72
CA ASP A 65 -7.67 -14.38 25.60
C ASP A 65 -6.99 -13.54 26.69
N PHE A 66 -6.48 -12.37 26.34
CA PHE A 66 -5.90 -11.42 27.29
C PHE A 66 -6.95 -11.00 28.35
N ASN A 67 -8.15 -10.69 27.91
CA ASN A 67 -9.24 -10.34 28.82
C ASN A 67 -9.60 -11.48 29.78
N ARG A 68 -9.53 -12.73 29.30
CA ARG A 68 -9.76 -13.92 30.14
C ARG A 68 -8.67 -14.06 31.18
N VAL A 69 -7.41 -13.86 30.81
CA VAL A 69 -6.27 -13.90 31.73
C VAL A 69 -6.39 -12.77 32.76
N GLU A 70 -6.74 -11.58 32.33
CA GLU A 70 -6.96 -10.42 33.21
C GLU A 70 -8.05 -10.69 34.23
N ARG A 71 -9.15 -11.31 33.79
CA ARG A 71 -10.24 -11.71 34.71
C ARG A 71 -9.81 -12.73 35.74
N ALA A 72 -9.01 -13.71 35.33
CA ALA A 72 -8.54 -14.79 36.21
C ALA A 72 -7.49 -14.31 37.22
N LEU A 73 -6.57 -13.47 36.81
CA LEU A 73 -5.45 -13.02 37.65
C LEU A 73 -5.73 -11.70 38.37
N GLY A 74 -6.69 -10.92 37.91
CA GLY A 74 -6.93 -9.56 38.38
C GLY A 74 -6.13 -8.53 37.58
N ARG A 75 -6.71 -7.38 37.41
CA ARG A 75 -6.17 -6.29 36.57
C ARG A 75 -4.83 -5.76 37.10
N GLY A 76 -4.73 -5.58 38.41
CA GLY A 76 -3.50 -5.08 39.02
C GLY A 76 -2.32 -6.01 38.85
N THR A 77 -2.56 -7.33 38.96
CA THR A 77 -1.55 -8.36 38.76
C THR A 77 -1.05 -8.37 37.33
N VAL A 78 -1.96 -8.28 36.35
CA VAL A 78 -1.63 -8.24 34.92
C VAL A 78 -0.82 -6.98 34.59
N GLU A 79 -1.25 -5.82 35.09
CA GLU A 79 -0.51 -4.55 34.89
C GLU A 79 0.90 -4.61 35.46
N SER A 80 1.07 -5.21 36.63
CA SER A 80 2.36 -5.41 37.29
C SER A 80 3.29 -6.28 36.44
N ILE A 81 2.78 -7.38 35.88
CA ILE A 81 3.54 -8.29 35.02
C ILE A 81 3.93 -7.56 33.71
N VAL A 82 3.02 -6.83 33.11
CA VAL A 82 3.28 -6.06 31.89
C VAL A 82 4.38 -5.03 32.12
N GLN A 83 4.34 -4.32 33.26
CA GLN A 83 5.37 -3.33 33.59
C GLN A 83 6.74 -3.96 33.81
N LYS A 84 6.80 -5.11 34.44
CA LYS A 84 8.04 -5.88 34.60
C LYS A 84 8.63 -6.27 33.26
N GLU A 85 7.81 -6.82 32.38
CA GLU A 85 8.25 -7.23 31.05
C GLU A 85 8.74 -6.05 30.22
N LYS A 86 8.05 -4.93 30.25
CA LYS A 86 8.48 -3.70 29.57
C LYS A 86 9.83 -3.21 30.10
N SER A 87 10.05 -3.26 31.39
CA SER A 87 11.32 -2.87 31.99
C SER A 87 12.46 -3.79 31.56
N LEU A 88 12.21 -5.10 31.49
CA LEU A 88 13.18 -6.08 30.99
C LEU A 88 13.53 -5.85 29.52
N GLU A 89 12.55 -5.60 28.70
CA GLU A 89 12.73 -5.29 27.28
C GLU A 89 13.57 -4.03 27.10
N GLU A 90 13.34 -3.01 27.91
CA GLU A 90 14.11 -1.75 27.88
C GLU A 90 15.56 -2.00 28.22
N VAL A 91 15.83 -2.79 29.27
CA VAL A 91 17.19 -3.15 29.67
C VAL A 91 17.88 -3.93 28.55
N GLN A 92 17.22 -4.92 27.96
CA GLN A 92 17.76 -5.69 26.83
C GLN A 92 18.09 -4.81 25.64
N ARG A 93 17.21 -3.89 25.30
CA ARG A 93 17.41 -2.95 24.18
C ARG A 93 18.64 -2.07 24.42
N ILE A 94 18.81 -1.55 25.63
CA ILE A 94 19.97 -0.75 26.02
C ILE A 94 21.26 -1.59 25.90
N GLN A 95 21.24 -2.82 26.38
CA GLN A 95 22.38 -3.74 26.30
C GLN A 95 22.76 -4.05 24.84
N GLU A 96 21.79 -4.32 24.01
CA GLU A 96 22.00 -4.56 22.57
C GLU A 96 22.61 -3.34 21.88
N GLN A 97 22.13 -2.16 22.19
CA GLN A 97 22.67 -0.90 21.64
C GLN A 97 24.13 -0.69 22.09
N ARG A 98 24.44 -0.94 23.35
CA ARG A 98 25.80 -0.88 23.88
C ARG A 98 26.73 -1.86 23.19
N GLN A 99 26.25 -3.07 22.94
CA GLN A 99 27.02 -4.10 22.27
C GLN A 99 27.27 -3.75 20.81
N LYS A 100 26.27 -3.23 20.11
CA LYS A 100 26.42 -2.71 18.74
C LYS A 100 27.45 -1.59 18.67
N ARG A 101 27.43 -0.65 19.61
CA ARG A 101 28.41 0.44 19.69
C ARG A 101 29.82 -0.09 19.88
N LYS A 102 30.00 -1.10 20.71
CA LYS A 102 31.30 -1.75 20.91
C LYS A 102 31.82 -2.43 19.64
N ILE A 103 30.94 -3.13 18.93
CA ILE A 103 31.27 -3.78 17.65
C ILE A 103 31.66 -2.72 16.62
N ASP A 104 30.88 -1.63 16.50
CA ASP A 104 31.15 -0.54 15.57
C ASP A 104 32.49 0.16 15.85
N ARG A 105 32.92 0.22 17.13
CA ARG A 105 34.23 0.76 17.52
C ARG A 105 35.36 -0.23 17.38
N GLY A 106 35.09 -1.48 17.05
CA GLY A 106 36.08 -2.54 16.99
C GLY A 106 36.58 -3.00 18.36
N GLU A 107 35.85 -2.70 19.43
CA GLU A 107 36.14 -3.17 20.79
C GLU A 107 35.66 -4.61 20.98
N ARG A 108 36.46 -5.43 21.61
CA ARG A 108 36.10 -6.81 21.93
C ARG A 108 35.54 -6.99 23.33
#